data_993c9f63c0cbdfda0a3c537ea213e6b6
#
_entry.id   993c9f63c0cbdfda0a3c537ea213e6b6
#
_cell.length_a   1.000
_cell.length_b   1.000
_cell.length_c   1.000
_cell.angle_alpha   90.00
_cell.angle_beta   90.00
_cell.angle_gamma   90.00
#
_symmetry.space_group_name_H-M   'P 1'
#
loop_
_entity.id
_entity.type
_entity.pdbx_description
1 polymer ?
#
loop_
_entity_poly.entity_id
_entity_poly.type
_entity_poly.pdbx_seq_one_letter_code
_entity_poly.pdbx_strand_id
1 'polypeptide(L)'
;MILGENMYQHRNWQGALLDYPVSKVVCVGSNYANHIKEMGSATPEEPVLFIKPETALCDIRQPLAIPADMGAVHHEVELAVLIGATLRQATEDHVRKAIAGYGVALDLTLRDIQGKMKKAGQPWEKAKGFDNACPISGFILSRPSAAIRKIRLSDLTLMARFASKGRPRI
;
A
#
# COMPACT_ATOMS: atom_id res chain seq x y z
N MET A 1 -26.01 -6.19 10.36
CA MET A 1 -24.73 -5.90 11.03
C MET A 1 -23.95 -7.20 11.09
N ILE A 2 -23.08 -7.46 10.13
CA ILE A 2 -22.23 -8.66 10.12
C ILE A 2 -20.94 -8.26 10.83
N LEU A 3 -20.91 -8.56 12.13
CA LEU A 3 -19.71 -8.43 12.94
C LEU A 3 -18.83 -9.66 12.69
N GLY A 4 -17.63 -9.47 12.17
CA GLY A 4 -16.49 -10.31 12.53
C GLY A 4 -16.05 -11.43 11.62
N GLU A 5 -16.30 -11.39 10.30
CA GLU A 5 -15.63 -12.37 9.41
C GLU A 5 -14.69 -11.65 8.44
N ASN A 6 -13.40 -11.91 8.63
CA ASN A 6 -12.25 -11.54 7.81
C ASN A 6 -11.69 -10.12 7.93
N MET A 7 -11.34 -9.70 9.14
CA MET A 7 -10.34 -8.63 9.22
C MET A 7 -9.02 -9.12 8.62
N TYR A 8 -8.38 -8.27 7.80
CA TYR A 8 -7.09 -8.57 7.21
C TYR A 8 -6.06 -8.92 8.29
N GLN A 9 -5.21 -9.91 8.01
CA GLN A 9 -4.05 -10.26 8.83
C GLN A 9 -2.81 -10.35 7.94
N HIS A 10 -1.69 -9.83 8.43
CA HIS A 10 -0.44 -9.91 7.70
C HIS A 10 -0.03 -11.37 7.47
N ARG A 11 0.47 -11.64 6.27
CA ARG A 11 0.97 -12.96 5.87
C ARG A 11 2.34 -12.84 5.27
N ASN A 12 3.16 -13.88 5.40
CA ASN A 12 4.37 -13.98 4.62
C ASN A 12 4.06 -14.39 3.16
N TRP A 13 5.06 -14.37 2.31
CA TRP A 13 4.93 -14.73 0.90
C TRP A 13 4.37 -16.15 0.66
N GLN A 14 4.63 -17.09 1.56
CA GLN A 14 4.13 -18.46 1.52
C GLN A 14 2.68 -18.58 2.03
N GLY A 15 2.10 -17.51 2.55
CA GLY A 15 0.73 -17.46 3.04
C GLY A 15 0.56 -17.71 4.54
N ALA A 16 1.64 -18.00 5.28
CA ALA A 16 1.57 -18.15 6.73
C ALA A 16 1.31 -16.81 7.42
N LEU A 17 0.49 -16.84 8.47
CA LEU A 17 0.18 -15.67 9.27
C LEU A 17 1.43 -15.12 9.95
N LEU A 18 1.51 -13.80 10.05
CA LEU A 18 2.56 -13.07 10.77
C LEU A 18 1.95 -12.44 12.02
N ASP A 19 2.65 -12.56 13.13
CA ASP A 19 2.28 -11.97 14.41
C ASP A 19 2.72 -10.49 14.48
N TYR A 20 2.16 -9.69 13.58
CA TYR A 20 2.29 -8.23 13.58
C TYR A 20 0.91 -7.59 13.63
N PRO A 21 0.69 -6.61 14.51
CA PRO A 21 -0.62 -5.94 14.58
C PRO A 21 -0.90 -5.19 13.29
N VAL A 22 -2.13 -5.29 12.83
CA VAL A 22 -2.64 -4.47 11.74
C VAL A 22 -2.97 -3.08 12.30
N SER A 23 -2.57 -2.03 11.59
CA SER A 23 -2.85 -0.65 11.97
C SER A 23 -3.02 0.22 10.73
N LYS A 24 -2.73 1.52 10.85
CA LYS A 24 -2.77 2.44 9.70
C LYS A 24 -1.70 2.11 8.66
N VAL A 25 -2.02 2.43 7.40
CA VAL A 25 -1.05 2.44 6.31
C VAL A 25 -0.68 3.88 6.00
N VAL A 26 0.60 4.22 6.15
CA VAL A 26 1.11 5.54 5.76
C VAL A 26 1.59 5.46 4.31
N CYS A 27 1.03 6.29 3.46
CA CYS A 27 1.33 6.34 2.03
C CYS A 27 2.09 7.61 1.68
N VAL A 28 3.00 7.51 0.70
CA VAL A 28 3.77 8.64 0.17
C VAL A 28 3.29 8.93 -1.25
N GLY A 29 2.56 10.02 -1.42
CA GLY A 29 2.08 10.46 -2.73
C GLY A 29 3.18 11.17 -3.54
N SER A 30 3.06 11.13 -4.87
CA SER A 30 3.98 11.79 -5.79
C SER A 30 5.45 11.40 -5.58
N ASN A 31 5.71 10.11 -5.29
CA ASN A 31 7.06 9.61 -4.97
C ASN A 31 7.82 9.01 -6.18
N TYR A 32 7.17 8.86 -7.33
CA TYR A 32 7.78 8.31 -8.54
C TYR A 32 8.00 9.40 -9.59
N ALA A 33 9.27 9.69 -9.91
CA ALA A 33 9.65 10.79 -10.80
C ALA A 33 9.00 10.72 -12.19
N ASN A 34 8.83 9.52 -12.76
CA ASN A 34 8.18 9.35 -14.06
C ASN A 34 6.68 9.67 -13.97
N HIS A 35 6.01 9.23 -12.92
CA HIS A 35 4.59 9.52 -12.69
C HIS A 35 4.33 11.01 -12.48
N ILE A 36 5.22 11.71 -11.77
CA ILE A 36 5.15 13.18 -11.61
C ILE A 36 5.20 13.87 -12.96
N LYS A 37 6.10 13.44 -13.86
CA LYS A 37 6.22 13.98 -15.22
C LYS A 37 4.97 13.72 -16.06
N GLU A 38 4.44 12.50 -16.03
CA GLU A 38 3.20 12.13 -16.74
C GLU A 38 2.00 12.94 -16.29
N MET A 39 1.92 13.27 -15.00
CA MET A 39 0.85 14.09 -14.42
C MET A 39 1.07 15.60 -14.59
N GLY A 40 2.18 16.04 -15.19
CA GLY A 40 2.52 17.46 -15.34
C GLY A 40 2.62 18.21 -14.01
N SER A 41 2.93 17.50 -12.92
CA SER A 41 2.99 18.06 -11.57
C SER A 41 4.42 18.50 -11.22
N ALA A 42 4.56 19.53 -10.40
CA ALA A 42 5.85 19.86 -9.80
C ALA A 42 6.27 18.78 -8.79
N THR A 43 7.56 18.51 -8.70
CA THR A 43 8.09 17.64 -7.64
C THR A 43 7.90 18.33 -6.30
N PRO A 44 7.22 17.71 -5.32
CA PRO A 44 7.04 18.30 -4.00
C PRO A 44 8.38 18.48 -3.29
N GLU A 45 8.56 19.58 -2.57
CA GLU A 45 9.75 19.84 -1.74
C GLU A 45 9.80 18.89 -0.53
N GLU A 46 8.61 18.51 -0.01
CA GLU A 46 8.45 17.58 1.10
C GLU A 46 7.55 16.40 0.70
N PRO A 47 7.70 15.22 1.34
CA PRO A 47 6.84 14.07 1.06
C PRO A 47 5.37 14.39 1.31
N VAL A 48 4.52 14.17 0.31
CA VAL A 48 3.07 14.26 0.46
C VAL A 48 2.56 12.99 1.13
N LEU A 49 2.14 13.10 2.38
CA LEU A 49 1.67 11.95 3.16
C LEU A 49 0.15 11.90 3.21
N PHE A 50 -0.40 10.68 3.13
CA PHE A 50 -1.79 10.39 3.43
C PHE A 50 -1.91 9.04 4.10
N ILE A 51 -3.07 8.74 4.68
CA ILE A 51 -3.29 7.53 5.47
C ILE A 51 -4.44 6.72 4.88
N LYS A 52 -4.26 5.39 4.84
CA LYS A 52 -5.37 4.46 4.69
C LYS A 52 -5.62 3.77 6.04
N PRO A 53 -6.90 3.64 6.47
CA PRO A 53 -7.25 2.93 7.70
C PRO A 53 -7.01 1.42 7.54
N GLU A 54 -7.04 0.69 8.66
CA GLU A 54 -6.92 -0.78 8.64
C GLU A 54 -8.02 -1.47 7.85
N THR A 55 -9.23 -0.91 7.81
CA THR A 55 -10.37 -1.43 7.03
C THR A 55 -10.13 -1.33 5.51
N ALA A 56 -9.18 -0.52 5.07
CA ALA A 56 -8.79 -0.47 3.67
C ALA A 56 -7.93 -1.68 3.26
N LEU A 57 -7.31 -2.38 4.21
CA LEU A 57 -6.45 -3.53 3.91
C LEU A 57 -7.26 -4.77 3.57
N CYS A 58 -6.85 -5.46 2.50
CA CYS A 58 -7.37 -6.77 2.12
C CYS A 58 -6.28 -7.62 1.45
N ASP A 59 -6.49 -8.93 1.38
CA ASP A 59 -5.54 -9.83 0.71
C ASP A 59 -5.71 -9.72 -0.82
N ILE A 60 -4.68 -9.30 -1.52
CA ILE A 60 -4.67 -9.13 -2.99
C ILE A 60 -5.03 -10.42 -3.76
N ARG A 61 -4.96 -11.59 -3.11
CA ARG A 61 -5.32 -12.88 -3.71
C ARG A 61 -6.81 -13.17 -3.65
N GLN A 62 -7.58 -12.38 -2.91
CA GLN A 62 -9.03 -12.52 -2.80
C GLN A 62 -9.74 -11.62 -3.82
N PRO A 63 -10.96 -11.95 -4.22
CA PRO A 63 -11.80 -11.05 -5.03
C PRO A 63 -11.95 -9.69 -4.33
N LEU A 64 -11.79 -8.62 -5.10
CA LEU A 64 -11.89 -7.25 -4.59
C LEU A 64 -13.30 -6.72 -4.80
N ALA A 65 -13.93 -6.25 -3.72
CA ALA A 65 -15.16 -5.48 -3.81
C ALA A 65 -14.83 -4.03 -4.15
N ILE A 66 -15.12 -3.62 -5.37
CA ILE A 66 -14.90 -2.24 -5.84
C ILE A 66 -16.24 -1.51 -5.82
N PRO A 67 -16.31 -0.27 -5.26
CA PRO A 67 -17.54 0.54 -5.29
C PRO A 67 -17.97 0.81 -6.75
N ALA A 68 -19.19 0.42 -7.10
CA ALA A 68 -19.71 0.50 -8.48
C ALA A 68 -20.21 1.91 -8.86
N ASP A 69 -20.61 2.72 -7.89
CA ASP A 69 -21.32 3.99 -8.03
C ASP A 69 -20.50 5.23 -7.65
N MET A 70 -19.20 5.07 -7.42
CA MET A 70 -18.30 6.15 -6.97
C MET A 70 -17.35 6.67 -8.06
N GLY A 71 -17.64 6.39 -9.32
CA GLY A 71 -16.82 6.80 -10.47
C GLY A 71 -15.65 5.87 -10.77
N ALA A 72 -14.66 6.36 -11.50
CA ALA A 72 -13.52 5.56 -11.94
C ALA A 72 -12.61 5.17 -10.77
N VAL A 73 -12.37 3.86 -10.63
CA VAL A 73 -11.36 3.33 -9.69
C VAL A 73 -10.07 3.04 -10.44
N HIS A 74 -9.01 3.74 -10.09
CA HIS A 74 -7.67 3.50 -10.61
C HIS A 74 -6.87 2.66 -9.62
N HIS A 75 -5.92 1.90 -10.12
CA HIS A 75 -4.95 1.15 -9.32
C HIS A 75 -3.56 1.74 -9.52
N GLU A 76 -2.86 1.95 -8.43
CA GLU A 76 -1.46 2.40 -8.40
C GLU A 76 -0.66 1.31 -7.70
N VAL A 77 0.35 0.73 -8.37
CA VAL A 77 1.18 -0.35 -7.80
C VAL A 77 2.26 0.26 -6.94
N GLU A 78 2.33 -0.16 -5.68
CA GLU A 78 3.20 0.42 -4.67
C GLU A 78 4.06 -0.63 -3.97
N LEU A 79 5.25 -0.21 -3.51
CA LEU A 79 6.07 -0.99 -2.60
C LEU A 79 5.50 -0.87 -1.18
N ALA A 80 5.09 -2.01 -0.62
CA ALA A 80 4.68 -2.08 0.77
C ALA A 80 5.87 -2.43 1.68
N VAL A 81 6.05 -1.66 2.75
CA VAL A 81 7.09 -1.90 3.76
C VAL A 81 6.40 -2.24 5.09
N LEU A 82 6.63 -3.44 5.61
CA LEU A 82 6.12 -3.86 6.91
C LEU A 82 7.09 -3.41 8.00
N ILE A 83 6.61 -2.53 8.89
CA ILE A 83 7.35 -2.09 10.07
C ILE A 83 7.00 -2.99 11.25
N GLY A 84 7.97 -3.71 11.77
CA GLY A 84 7.80 -4.71 12.82
C GLY A 84 8.05 -4.22 14.25
N ALA A 85 8.30 -2.92 14.44
CA ALA A 85 8.54 -2.34 15.76
C ALA A 85 7.95 -0.92 15.85
N THR A 86 7.53 -0.52 17.04
CA THR A 86 7.07 0.86 17.28
C THR A 86 8.23 1.84 17.11
N LEU A 87 8.03 2.86 16.28
CA LEU A 87 8.98 3.92 16.02
C LEU A 87 8.42 5.27 16.47
N ARG A 88 9.22 6.05 17.14
CA ARG A 88 8.93 7.43 17.53
C ARG A 88 10.21 8.25 17.49
N GLN A 89 10.23 9.33 16.68
CA GLN A 89 11.41 10.19 16.50
C GLN A 89 12.68 9.36 16.23
N ALA A 90 12.53 8.34 15.38
CA ALA A 90 13.56 7.34 15.14
C ALA A 90 14.62 7.86 14.17
N THR A 91 15.87 7.45 14.40
CA THR A 91 16.96 7.66 13.44
C THR A 91 16.77 6.73 12.23
N GLU A 92 17.41 7.06 11.11
CA GLU A 92 17.36 6.22 9.90
C GLU A 92 17.81 4.77 10.18
N ASP A 93 18.84 4.59 11.02
CA ASP A 93 19.34 3.27 11.39
C ASP A 93 18.31 2.47 12.21
N HIS A 94 17.58 3.12 13.12
CA HIS A 94 16.47 2.48 13.85
C HIS A 94 15.33 2.09 12.92
N VAL A 95 14.97 2.96 11.95
CA VAL A 95 13.95 2.65 10.96
C VAL A 95 14.35 1.43 10.12
N ARG A 96 15.60 1.39 9.63
CA ARG A 96 16.12 0.26 8.85
C ARG A 96 16.03 -1.07 9.61
N LYS A 97 16.36 -1.06 10.89
CA LYS A 97 16.29 -2.25 11.76
C LYS A 97 14.86 -2.68 12.07
N ALA A 98 13.91 -1.75 12.04
CA ALA A 98 12.50 -2.02 12.29
C ALA A 98 11.75 -2.60 11.07
N ILE A 99 12.36 -2.60 9.87
CA ILE A 99 11.74 -3.18 8.69
C ILE A 99 11.68 -4.71 8.83
N ALA A 100 10.47 -5.25 8.96
CA ALA A 100 10.21 -6.68 9.07
C ALA A 100 10.11 -7.36 7.71
N GLY A 101 9.68 -6.65 6.66
CA GLY A 101 9.53 -7.25 5.34
C GLY A 101 9.04 -6.26 4.28
N TYR A 102 8.96 -6.77 3.05
CA TYR A 102 8.53 -6.04 1.87
C TYR A 102 7.46 -6.81 1.11
N GLY A 103 6.50 -6.10 0.55
CA GLY A 103 5.43 -6.64 -0.27
C GLY A 103 5.04 -5.67 -1.38
N VAL A 104 3.97 -6.00 -2.08
CA VAL A 104 3.33 -5.14 -3.08
C VAL A 104 1.94 -4.79 -2.58
N ALA A 105 1.55 -3.54 -2.73
CA ALA A 105 0.19 -3.07 -2.50
C ALA A 105 -0.39 -2.44 -3.76
N LEU A 106 -1.72 -2.40 -3.83
CA LEU A 106 -2.43 -1.55 -4.76
C LEU A 106 -3.01 -0.38 -3.98
N ASP A 107 -2.65 0.83 -4.35
CA ASP A 107 -3.30 2.04 -3.87
C ASP A 107 -4.51 2.32 -4.78
N LEU A 108 -5.66 1.70 -4.43
CA LEU A 108 -6.90 1.94 -5.16
C LEU A 108 -7.38 3.36 -4.87
N THR A 109 -7.75 4.05 -5.95
CA THR A 109 -8.04 5.47 -5.92
C THR A 109 -9.35 5.77 -6.66
N LEU A 110 -10.32 6.38 -5.99
CA LEU A 110 -11.49 6.97 -6.61
C LEU A 110 -11.06 8.27 -7.32
N ARG A 111 -10.64 8.15 -8.58
CA ARG A 111 -9.90 9.19 -9.28
C ARG A 111 -10.67 10.50 -9.42
N ASP A 112 -11.95 10.44 -9.74
CA ASP A 112 -12.79 11.62 -9.91
C ASP A 112 -12.98 12.37 -8.58
N ILE A 113 -13.14 11.62 -7.49
CA ILE A 113 -13.27 12.18 -6.14
C ILE A 113 -11.95 12.83 -5.72
N GLN A 114 -10.81 12.15 -5.94
CA GLN A 114 -9.50 12.72 -5.65
C GLN A 114 -9.25 14.03 -6.41
N GLY A 115 -9.63 14.08 -7.70
CA GLY A 115 -9.48 15.29 -8.51
C GLY A 115 -10.26 16.49 -7.93
N LYS A 116 -11.49 16.25 -7.46
CA LYS A 116 -12.31 17.28 -6.79
C LYS A 116 -11.66 17.73 -5.48
N MET A 117 -11.19 16.78 -4.66
CA MET A 117 -10.54 17.09 -3.38
C MET A 117 -9.25 17.88 -3.55
N LYS A 118 -8.39 17.49 -4.51
CA LYS A 118 -7.16 18.25 -4.84
C LYS A 118 -7.48 19.70 -5.21
N LYS A 119 -8.48 19.94 -6.06
CA LYS A 119 -8.88 21.29 -6.47
C LYS A 119 -9.43 22.11 -5.31
N ALA A 120 -10.09 21.48 -4.36
CA ALA A 120 -10.67 22.11 -3.19
C ALA A 120 -9.70 22.24 -1.99
N GLY A 121 -8.46 21.73 -2.10
CA GLY A 121 -7.50 21.70 -0.98
C GLY A 121 -7.96 20.81 0.18
N GLN A 122 -8.79 19.80 -0.08
CA GLN A 122 -9.34 18.91 0.93
C GLN A 122 -8.48 17.64 1.11
N PRO A 123 -8.54 17.01 2.30
CA PRO A 123 -7.92 15.72 2.56
C PRO A 123 -8.41 14.61 1.60
N TRP A 124 -7.57 13.59 1.33
CA TRP A 124 -7.83 12.58 0.30
C TRP A 124 -8.50 11.30 0.82
N GLU A 125 -8.79 11.21 2.12
CA GLU A 125 -9.28 9.99 2.77
C GLU A 125 -10.51 9.40 2.07
N LYS A 126 -11.47 10.25 1.65
CA LYS A 126 -12.66 9.82 0.92
C LYS A 126 -12.33 9.11 -0.40
N ALA A 127 -11.23 9.51 -1.05
CA ALA A 127 -10.80 8.95 -2.33
C ALA A 127 -9.83 7.78 -2.18
N LYS A 128 -9.15 7.67 -1.03
CA LYS A 128 -8.03 6.75 -0.80
C LYS A 128 -8.29 5.74 0.34
N GLY A 129 -9.18 6.07 1.29
CA GLY A 129 -9.38 5.32 2.54
C GLY A 129 -10.66 4.48 2.60
N PHE A 130 -11.32 4.20 1.47
CA PHE A 130 -12.51 3.36 1.46
C PHE A 130 -12.15 1.88 1.74
N ASP A 131 -13.14 1.08 2.15
CA ASP A 131 -12.93 -0.33 2.47
C ASP A 131 -12.34 -1.10 1.28
N ASN A 132 -11.36 -1.95 1.54
CA ASN A 132 -10.58 -2.70 0.54
C ASN A 132 -9.77 -1.82 -0.44
N ALA A 133 -9.53 -0.55 -0.13
CA ALA A 133 -8.76 0.36 -0.98
C ALA A 133 -7.25 0.05 -1.01
N CYS A 134 -6.78 -0.93 -0.22
CA CYS A 134 -5.37 -1.32 -0.13
C CYS A 134 -5.20 -2.85 -0.19
N PRO A 135 -5.45 -3.47 -1.34
CA PRO A 135 -5.08 -4.86 -1.53
C PRO A 135 -3.57 -5.04 -1.40
N ILE A 136 -3.13 -5.96 -0.53
CA ILE A 136 -1.72 -6.16 -0.22
C ILE A 136 -1.32 -7.63 -0.35
N SER A 137 -0.11 -7.88 -0.85
CA SER A 137 0.47 -9.22 -0.98
C SER A 137 0.97 -9.74 0.37
N GLY A 138 1.35 -11.01 0.41
CA GLY A 138 2.22 -11.50 1.48
C GLY A 138 3.58 -10.80 1.44
N PHE A 139 4.25 -10.76 2.60
CA PHE A 139 5.54 -10.11 2.76
C PHE A 139 6.72 -11.09 2.62
N ILE A 140 7.75 -10.67 1.91
CA ILE A 140 9.08 -11.30 1.98
C ILE A 140 9.77 -10.70 3.21
N LEU A 141 10.02 -11.53 4.22
CA LEU A 141 10.62 -11.07 5.47
C LEU A 141 12.09 -10.70 5.28
N SER A 142 12.49 -9.57 5.85
CA SER A 142 13.90 -9.21 5.97
C SER A 142 14.56 -10.08 7.04
N ARG A 143 15.71 -10.68 6.72
CA ARG A 143 16.48 -11.42 7.73
C ARG A 143 17.12 -10.44 8.70
N PRO A 144 17.15 -10.70 10.03
CA PRO A 144 17.68 -9.79 11.03
C PRO A 144 19.18 -9.42 10.85
N SER A 145 19.95 -10.15 10.05
CA SER A 145 21.39 -9.97 9.86
C SER A 145 21.82 -9.69 8.42
N ALA A 146 20.91 -9.55 7.47
CA ALA A 146 21.29 -9.18 6.12
C ALA A 146 21.26 -7.66 6.01
N ALA A 147 22.41 -7.04 5.77
CA ALA A 147 22.47 -5.71 5.16
C ALA A 147 21.38 -5.64 4.09
N ILE A 148 20.62 -4.55 4.09
CA ILE A 148 19.53 -4.33 3.13
C ILE A 148 20.05 -4.76 1.76
N ARG A 149 19.70 -5.98 1.34
CA ARG A 149 19.94 -6.36 -0.04
C ARG A 149 19.15 -5.32 -0.83
N LYS A 150 19.85 -4.56 -1.66
CA LYS A 150 19.19 -3.71 -2.66
C LYS A 150 18.06 -4.57 -3.21
N ILE A 151 16.80 -4.20 -2.92
CA ILE A 151 15.65 -4.85 -3.55
C ILE A 151 15.91 -4.69 -5.04
N ARG A 152 16.17 -5.80 -5.71
CA ARG A 152 16.44 -5.71 -7.14
C ARG A 152 15.12 -5.40 -7.83
N LEU A 153 15.18 -4.60 -8.86
CA LEU A 153 14.03 -4.35 -9.74
C LEU A 153 13.40 -5.66 -10.22
N SER A 154 14.22 -6.74 -10.35
CA SER A 154 13.77 -8.11 -10.63
C SER A 154 12.83 -8.68 -9.56
N ASP A 155 13.06 -8.37 -8.29
CA ASP A 155 12.24 -8.87 -7.18
C ASP A 155 10.87 -8.17 -7.17
N LEU A 156 10.86 -6.86 -7.42
CA LEU A 156 9.66 -6.05 -7.60
C LEU A 156 8.90 -6.45 -8.88
N THR A 157 9.62 -6.73 -9.98
CA THR A 157 9.01 -7.19 -11.24
C THR A 157 8.39 -8.58 -11.07
N LEU A 158 9.00 -9.47 -10.30
CA LEU A 158 8.45 -10.78 -9.98
C LEU A 158 7.16 -10.64 -9.16
N MET A 159 7.16 -9.77 -8.14
CA MET A 159 5.97 -9.46 -7.32
C MET A 159 4.84 -8.86 -8.17
N ALA A 160 5.14 -7.90 -9.03
CA ALA A 160 4.17 -7.28 -9.93
C ALA A 160 3.58 -8.29 -10.93
N ARG A 161 4.40 -9.21 -11.47
CA ARG A 161 3.94 -10.30 -12.35
C ARG A 161 3.03 -11.30 -11.64
N PHE A 162 3.24 -11.55 -10.35
CA PHE A 162 2.34 -12.39 -9.56
C PHE A 162 1.01 -11.67 -9.28
N ALA A 163 1.04 -10.40 -8.93
CA ALA A 163 -0.16 -9.59 -8.75
C ALA A 163 -0.99 -9.49 -10.05
N SER A 164 -0.33 -9.42 -11.22
CA SER A 164 -1.00 -9.34 -12.52
C SER A 164 -1.56 -10.68 -13.03
N LYS A 165 -1.12 -11.83 -12.51
CA LYS A 165 -1.66 -13.16 -12.88
C LYS A 165 -2.95 -13.52 -12.18
N GLY A 166 -3.27 -12.87 -11.08
CA GLY A 166 -4.60 -12.90 -10.49
C GLY A 166 -5.52 -12.04 -11.34
N ARG A 167 -6.18 -12.61 -12.36
CA ARG A 167 -7.22 -11.91 -13.10
C ARG A 167 -8.33 -11.56 -12.12
N PRO A 168 -8.67 -10.26 -11.90
CA PRO A 168 -9.92 -9.95 -11.26
C PRO A 168 -11.02 -10.52 -12.16
N ARG A 169 -11.83 -11.42 -11.65
CA ARG A 169 -13.14 -11.69 -12.25
C ARG A 169 -13.99 -10.46 -11.92
N ILE A 170 -14.14 -9.61 -12.92
CA ILE A 170 -15.14 -8.54 -12.94
C ILE A 170 -16.51 -9.18 -12.98
#